data_eac5830b790de8707943b86eaccf7eba
#
_entry.id   eac5830b790de8707943b86eaccf7eba
#
_cell.length_a   1.000
_cell.length_b   1.000
_cell.length_c   1.000
_cell.angle_alpha   90.00
_cell.angle_beta   90.00
_cell.angle_gamma   90.00
#
_symmetry.space_group_name_H-M   'P 1'
#
loop_
_entity.id
_entity.type
_entity.pdbx_description
1 polymer ?
#
loop_
_entity_poly.entity_id
_entity_poly.type
_entity_poly.pdbx_seq_one_letter_code
_entity_poly.pdbx_strand_id
1 'polypeptide(L)'
;MGGRDVIDGLKKMQQSTATVIENGVERTVDVKTLKVGQKIVVLPGAGIPIDGVIVSGTTNIDQKSLTGEPLPFHAASGDPVYAGTVNIDGRIIVEVRREFVDTSFSKILSLLEKSENISIPESRLIDRFMRYYIPFVLSVAAAVALITRDITKAIAILVVSCPCGQMLVSSAPMIAALSAATKRGILIKNSKFIEELTEIDAVVFDKTGTVTKGELSLTEVGCADGVSDDEVISAASAVAAASTHPVSRAVVSAAGERAIGFDRDLDIKEISGMGMEGGSSDGTTVRFGKREWISGFCDIREGFGDNADGSVSYVEKNGRLLGYLSFGDTVRENAADSIKELNALGITETVMLTGDREAPARAICEAVGIDTLYAQLLPQDKYDHMRELKKDHRVLAVGDGINDALALREADVGISMGAMGSDLAIQSSDIALMNNNLENIPFAMRLARRTRKTIYQNLALSIGISACMIGLSAFGVISALAGSILHNCGAFAVLINSSRILRTR
;
A
#
# COMPACT_ATOMS: atom_id res chain seq x y z
N MET A 1 22.05 2.82 12.95
CA MET A 1 22.37 2.74 11.50
C MET A 1 21.19 2.22 10.66
N GLY A 2 19.97 2.58 10.87
CA GLY A 2 18.86 1.99 10.09
C GLY A 2 17.90 3.03 9.50
N GLY A 3 17.34 3.91 10.30
CA GLY A 3 16.31 4.84 9.84
C GLY A 3 16.91 6.00 9.04
N ARG A 4 17.95 6.64 9.55
CA ARG A 4 18.65 7.74 8.84
C ARG A 4 19.26 7.29 7.52
N ASP A 5 19.85 6.10 7.45
CA ASP A 5 20.41 5.57 6.19
C ASP A 5 19.33 5.37 5.11
N VAL A 6 18.09 5.00 5.50
CA VAL A 6 16.96 4.87 4.56
C VAL A 6 16.50 6.26 4.12
N ILE A 7 16.31 7.21 5.04
CA ILE A 7 15.92 8.58 4.73
C ILE A 7 17.01 9.28 3.89
N ASP A 8 18.27 9.12 4.25
CA ASP A 8 19.39 9.67 3.48
C ASP A 8 19.55 9.00 2.10
N GLY A 9 19.24 7.71 2.01
CA GLY A 9 19.14 6.98 0.74
C GLY A 9 18.06 7.55 -0.15
N LEU A 10 16.85 7.73 0.39
CA LEU A 10 15.73 8.34 -0.33
C LEU A 10 16.04 9.80 -0.72
N LYS A 11 16.60 10.61 0.17
CA LYS A 11 17.00 12.00 -0.14
C LYS A 11 17.99 12.08 -1.30
N LYS A 12 18.91 11.13 -1.43
CA LYS A 12 19.87 11.08 -2.54
C LYS A 12 19.21 10.74 -3.89
N MET A 13 18.03 10.11 -3.88
CA MET A 13 17.26 9.81 -5.10
C MET A 13 16.46 11.02 -5.59
N GLN A 14 16.26 12.02 -4.73
CA GLN A 14 15.57 13.24 -5.09
C GLN A 14 16.44 14.11 -6.00
N GLN A 15 15.99 14.34 -7.23
CA GLN A 15 16.67 15.21 -8.17
C GLN A 15 16.59 16.68 -7.69
N SER A 16 17.68 17.40 -7.77
CA SER A 16 17.72 18.83 -7.41
C SER A 16 17.40 19.73 -8.61
N THR A 17 17.54 19.22 -9.81
CA THR A 17 17.36 19.99 -11.06
C THR A 17 16.41 19.25 -12.03
N ALA A 18 15.73 20.01 -12.87
CA ALA A 18 14.87 19.51 -13.94
C ALA A 18 15.11 20.31 -15.22
N THR A 19 14.88 19.68 -16.36
CA THR A 19 14.96 20.35 -17.67
C THR A 19 13.55 20.75 -18.12
N VAL A 20 13.26 22.06 -18.09
CA VAL A 20 11.95 22.63 -18.50
C VAL A 20 12.00 23.00 -19.97
N ILE A 21 10.88 22.85 -20.67
CA ILE A 21 10.66 23.36 -22.03
C ILE A 21 9.94 24.70 -21.92
N GLU A 22 10.62 25.78 -22.25
CA GLU A 22 10.03 27.14 -22.35
C GLU A 22 10.21 27.68 -23.77
N ASN A 23 9.13 28.00 -24.45
CA ASN A 23 9.16 28.51 -25.83
C ASN A 23 9.96 27.62 -26.80
N GLY A 24 9.94 26.31 -26.63
CA GLY A 24 10.66 25.35 -27.48
C GLY A 24 12.15 25.19 -27.15
N VAL A 25 12.65 25.86 -26.11
CA VAL A 25 14.05 25.77 -25.66
C VAL A 25 14.10 24.99 -24.33
N GLU A 26 15.04 24.05 -24.24
CA GLU A 26 15.30 23.29 -23.00
C GLU A 26 16.21 24.10 -22.07
N ARG A 27 15.79 24.26 -20.81
CA ARG A 27 16.54 24.97 -19.78
C ARG A 27 16.54 24.19 -18.48
N THR A 28 17.70 24.03 -17.87
CA THR A 28 17.83 23.43 -16.54
C THR A 28 17.49 24.43 -15.44
N VAL A 29 16.58 24.05 -14.52
CA VAL A 29 16.12 24.84 -13.38
C VAL A 29 16.17 24.02 -12.12
N ASP A 30 16.14 24.70 -10.95
CA ASP A 30 15.94 24.02 -9.65
C ASP A 30 14.50 23.46 -9.59
N VAL A 31 14.36 22.19 -9.19
CA VAL A 31 13.05 21.51 -9.08
C VAL A 31 12.08 22.26 -8.18
N LYS A 32 12.57 22.95 -7.15
CA LYS A 32 11.76 23.76 -6.23
C LYS A 32 11.09 24.96 -6.90
N THR A 33 11.57 25.37 -8.08
CA THR A 33 11.01 26.51 -8.83
C THR A 33 9.95 26.08 -9.83
N LEU A 34 9.74 24.78 -10.02
CA LEU A 34 8.73 24.23 -10.94
C LEU A 34 7.32 24.57 -10.49
N LYS A 35 6.49 24.93 -11.46
CA LYS A 35 5.07 25.25 -11.26
C LYS A 35 4.18 24.28 -12.03
N VAL A 36 2.98 24.07 -11.51
CA VAL A 36 1.94 23.26 -12.16
C VAL A 36 1.68 23.76 -13.59
N GLY A 37 1.59 22.83 -14.54
CA GLY A 37 1.38 23.11 -15.97
C GLY A 37 2.67 23.28 -16.78
N GLN A 38 3.84 23.42 -16.17
CA GLN A 38 5.10 23.43 -16.91
C GLN A 38 5.42 22.04 -17.46
N LYS A 39 6.13 22.00 -18.59
CA LYS A 39 6.56 20.74 -19.23
C LYS A 39 8.05 20.54 -19.00
N ILE A 40 8.41 19.37 -18.52
CA ILE A 40 9.80 18.96 -18.31
C ILE A 40 10.16 17.78 -19.21
N VAL A 41 11.43 17.69 -19.55
CA VAL A 41 12.02 16.55 -20.27
C VAL A 41 12.72 15.64 -19.27
N VAL A 42 12.43 14.34 -19.35
CA VAL A 42 13.15 13.31 -18.59
C VAL A 42 13.78 12.35 -19.57
N LEU A 43 15.11 12.26 -19.53
CA LEU A 43 15.90 11.42 -20.41
C LEU A 43 16.01 9.98 -19.87
N PRO A 44 16.35 9.00 -20.72
CA PRO A 44 16.69 7.64 -20.27
C PRO A 44 17.76 7.63 -19.19
N GLY A 45 17.57 6.83 -18.15
CA GLY A 45 18.47 6.73 -17.00
C GLY A 45 18.33 7.86 -15.96
N ALA A 46 17.54 8.89 -16.25
CA ALA A 46 17.35 10.01 -15.34
C ALA A 46 16.24 9.74 -14.29
N GLY A 47 16.45 10.24 -13.07
CA GLY A 47 15.39 10.27 -12.07
C GLY A 47 14.30 11.27 -12.43
N ILE A 48 13.04 10.91 -12.15
CA ILE A 48 11.89 11.79 -12.33
C ILE A 48 11.85 12.80 -11.17
N PRO A 49 11.95 14.11 -11.47
CA PRO A 49 12.17 15.12 -10.43
C PRO A 49 10.90 15.54 -9.68
N ILE A 50 9.71 15.35 -10.28
CA ILE A 50 8.44 15.90 -9.79
C ILE A 50 7.25 15.06 -10.25
N ASP A 51 6.14 15.10 -9.50
CA ASP A 51 4.90 14.40 -9.88
C ASP A 51 4.23 15.08 -11.08
N GLY A 52 3.85 14.28 -12.06
CA GLY A 52 3.24 14.77 -13.29
C GLY A 52 2.55 13.69 -14.12
N VAL A 53 2.18 14.05 -15.34
CA VAL A 53 1.58 13.16 -16.33
C VAL A 53 2.40 13.21 -17.61
N ILE A 54 2.67 12.05 -18.21
CA ILE A 54 3.35 11.97 -19.50
C ILE A 54 2.45 12.60 -20.57
N VAL A 55 2.94 13.61 -21.28
CA VAL A 55 2.24 14.24 -22.39
C VAL A 55 2.81 13.80 -23.76
N SER A 56 4.00 13.23 -23.78
CA SER A 56 4.61 12.68 -24.99
C SER A 56 5.72 11.68 -24.65
N GLY A 57 5.81 10.61 -25.42
CA GLY A 57 6.79 9.54 -25.25
C GLY A 57 6.22 8.33 -24.52
N THR A 58 6.97 7.24 -24.57
CA THR A 58 6.72 5.97 -23.84
C THR A 58 8.02 5.51 -23.21
N THR A 59 7.94 4.88 -22.04
CA THR A 59 9.12 4.37 -21.33
C THR A 59 8.74 3.32 -20.31
N ASN A 60 9.74 2.61 -19.81
CA ASN A 60 9.64 1.79 -18.61
C ASN A 60 10.18 2.59 -17.41
N ILE A 61 9.44 2.59 -16.31
CA ILE A 61 9.78 3.35 -15.09
C ILE A 61 10.09 2.37 -13.96
N ASP A 62 11.29 2.49 -13.39
CA ASP A 62 11.65 1.79 -12.16
C ASP A 62 11.07 2.53 -10.95
N GLN A 63 10.11 1.91 -10.28
CA GLN A 63 9.44 2.42 -9.09
C GLN A 63 9.83 1.67 -7.81
N LYS A 64 10.80 0.75 -7.89
CA LYS A 64 11.20 -0.15 -6.80
C LYS A 64 11.54 0.58 -5.50
N SER A 65 12.17 1.74 -5.59
CA SER A 65 12.52 2.55 -4.43
C SER A 65 11.34 3.16 -3.69
N LEU A 66 10.20 3.29 -4.35
CA LEU A 66 8.98 3.90 -3.82
C LEU A 66 7.91 2.85 -3.48
N THR A 67 7.69 1.90 -4.38
CA THR A 67 6.64 0.88 -4.26
C THR A 67 7.16 -0.45 -3.71
N GLY A 68 8.47 -0.69 -3.83
CA GLY A 68 9.08 -1.98 -3.52
C GLY A 68 8.92 -3.03 -4.63
N GLU A 69 8.21 -2.72 -5.71
CA GLU A 69 7.99 -3.64 -6.82
C GLU A 69 9.25 -3.81 -7.66
N PRO A 70 9.68 -5.06 -7.96
CA PRO A 70 10.93 -5.30 -8.67
C PRO A 70 10.81 -5.11 -10.19
N LEU A 71 9.60 -5.16 -10.74
CA LEU A 71 9.36 -5.03 -12.18
C LEU A 71 9.10 -3.58 -12.56
N PRO A 72 9.71 -3.08 -13.65
CA PRO A 72 9.42 -1.75 -14.16
C PRO A 72 7.98 -1.64 -14.67
N PHE A 73 7.38 -0.49 -14.46
CA PHE A 73 6.06 -0.13 -14.97
C PHE A 73 6.18 0.46 -16.36
N HIS A 74 5.44 -0.07 -17.35
CA HIS A 74 5.36 0.52 -18.69
C HIS A 74 4.43 1.72 -18.68
N ALA A 75 4.96 2.91 -19.03
CA ALA A 75 4.23 4.17 -19.00
C ALA A 75 4.20 4.83 -20.39
N ALA A 76 3.04 5.35 -20.74
CA ALA A 76 2.76 6.03 -22.02
C ALA A 76 2.10 7.41 -21.79
N SER A 77 1.81 8.09 -22.87
CA SER A 77 1.10 9.38 -22.80
C SER A 77 -0.26 9.24 -22.10
N GLY A 78 -0.50 10.06 -21.07
CA GLY A 78 -1.67 10.01 -20.19
C GLY A 78 -1.40 9.36 -18.83
N ASP A 79 -0.31 8.60 -18.67
CA ASP A 79 0.00 7.93 -17.41
C ASP A 79 0.67 8.86 -16.41
N PRO A 80 0.38 8.70 -15.10
CA PRO A 80 1.02 9.46 -14.05
C PRO A 80 2.44 8.96 -13.80
N VAL A 81 3.33 9.89 -13.44
CA VAL A 81 4.70 9.61 -13.02
C VAL A 81 5.00 10.36 -11.72
N TYR A 82 5.88 9.79 -10.92
CA TYR A 82 6.12 10.25 -9.55
C TYR A 82 7.59 10.60 -9.30
N ALA A 83 7.80 11.64 -8.51
CA ALA A 83 9.14 12.04 -8.06
C ALA A 83 9.84 10.89 -7.33
N GLY A 84 11.16 10.74 -7.56
CA GLY A 84 11.96 9.69 -6.91
C GLY A 84 11.94 8.33 -7.63
N THR A 85 11.21 8.20 -8.75
CA THR A 85 11.29 7.04 -9.66
C THR A 85 12.31 7.28 -10.77
N VAL A 86 12.72 6.24 -11.49
CA VAL A 86 13.74 6.34 -12.54
C VAL A 86 13.16 5.97 -13.90
N ASN A 87 13.36 6.85 -14.86
CA ASN A 87 13.06 6.61 -16.27
C ASN A 87 14.12 5.69 -16.88
N ILE A 88 13.76 4.51 -17.42
CA ILE A 88 14.73 3.51 -17.87
C ILE A 88 15.21 3.78 -19.31
N ASP A 89 14.30 3.84 -20.27
CA ASP A 89 14.64 3.67 -21.70
C ASP A 89 14.10 4.72 -22.66
N GLY A 90 12.98 5.40 -22.35
CA GLY A 90 12.35 6.36 -23.25
C GLY A 90 12.66 7.82 -22.91
N ARG A 91 12.73 8.72 -23.93
CA ARG A 91 12.67 10.16 -23.67
C ARG A 91 11.20 10.55 -23.51
N ILE A 92 10.81 11.03 -22.35
CA ILE A 92 9.44 11.46 -22.08
C ILE A 92 9.35 12.95 -21.78
N ILE A 93 8.19 13.53 -22.11
CA ILE A 93 7.83 14.89 -21.70
C ILE A 93 6.71 14.74 -20.66
N VAL A 94 6.95 15.32 -19.49
CA VAL A 94 6.03 15.26 -18.35
C VAL A 94 5.48 16.66 -18.07
N GLU A 95 4.16 16.77 -17.95
CA GLU A 95 3.49 17.98 -17.47
C GLU A 95 3.40 17.92 -15.95
N VAL A 96 3.92 18.94 -15.28
CA VAL A 96 3.94 19.06 -13.83
C VAL A 96 2.51 19.18 -13.28
N ARG A 97 2.13 18.31 -12.35
CA ARG A 97 0.80 18.31 -11.71
C ARG A 97 0.81 18.79 -10.27
N ARG A 98 1.96 18.74 -9.62
CA ARG A 98 2.13 19.18 -8.21
C ARG A 98 3.39 20.01 -8.06
N GLU A 99 3.40 20.95 -7.11
CA GLU A 99 4.62 21.65 -6.74
C GLU A 99 5.53 20.73 -5.90
N PHE A 100 6.82 21.07 -5.84
CA PHE A 100 7.84 20.23 -5.18
C PHE A 100 7.48 19.82 -3.74
N VAL A 101 6.95 20.76 -2.94
CA VAL A 101 6.57 20.52 -1.53
C VAL A 101 5.39 19.54 -1.44
N ASP A 102 4.53 19.54 -2.45
CA ASP A 102 3.30 18.75 -2.51
C ASP A 102 3.46 17.42 -3.25
N THR A 103 4.68 17.08 -3.73
CA THR A 103 4.92 15.79 -4.36
C THR A 103 4.71 14.65 -3.37
N SER A 104 4.24 13.51 -3.86
CA SER A 104 4.05 12.28 -3.10
C SER A 104 5.33 11.90 -2.36
N PHE A 105 6.48 12.03 -3.03
CA PHE A 105 7.79 11.75 -2.46
C PHE A 105 8.18 12.69 -1.30
N SER A 106 7.96 14.00 -1.46
CA SER A 106 8.23 14.99 -0.39
C SER A 106 7.35 14.74 0.85
N LYS A 107 6.09 14.37 0.66
CA LYS A 107 5.18 14.01 1.74
C LYS A 107 5.60 12.74 2.46
N ILE A 108 6.00 11.70 1.73
CA ILE A 108 6.55 10.47 2.30
C ILE A 108 7.79 10.78 3.15
N LEU A 109 8.74 11.55 2.61
CA LEU A 109 9.93 11.97 3.37
C LEU A 109 9.56 12.74 4.65
N SER A 110 8.63 13.68 4.56
CA SER A 110 8.18 14.47 5.72
C SER A 110 7.51 13.60 6.80
N LEU A 111 6.77 12.57 6.40
CA LEU A 111 6.13 11.62 7.30
C LEU A 111 7.17 10.69 7.94
N LEU A 112 8.16 10.22 7.18
CA LEU A 112 9.27 9.42 7.71
C LEU A 112 10.12 10.23 8.70
N GLU A 113 10.43 11.50 8.40
CA GLU A 113 11.13 12.41 9.33
C GLU A 113 10.31 12.69 10.59
N LYS A 114 8.99 12.88 10.46
CA LYS A 114 8.09 13.00 11.60
C LYS A 114 8.02 11.71 12.41
N SER A 115 8.02 10.54 11.78
CA SER A 115 8.01 9.25 12.46
C SER A 115 9.32 8.96 13.20
N GLU A 116 10.46 9.49 12.74
CA GLU A 116 11.71 9.45 13.52
C GLU A 116 11.69 10.39 14.73
N ASN A 117 11.06 11.55 14.60
CA ASN A 117 10.96 12.55 15.67
C ASN A 117 9.77 12.33 16.62
N ILE A 118 8.82 11.44 16.28
CA ILE A 118 7.82 10.99 17.24
C ILE A 118 8.61 10.18 18.27
N SER A 119 8.64 10.69 19.51
CA SER A 119 9.08 9.92 20.67
C SER A 119 8.40 8.55 20.55
N ILE A 120 9.20 7.51 20.30
CA ILE A 120 8.73 6.12 20.29
C ILE A 120 7.91 6.03 21.56
N PRO A 121 6.59 5.73 21.51
CA PRO A 121 5.84 5.55 22.74
C PRO A 121 6.63 4.47 23.48
N GLU A 122 7.27 4.90 24.56
CA GLU A 122 8.05 3.97 25.39
C GLU A 122 7.10 2.85 25.63
N SER A 123 7.46 1.65 25.22
CA SER A 123 6.50 0.55 25.26
C SER A 123 5.97 0.52 26.69
N ARG A 124 4.67 0.50 26.88
CA ARG A 124 4.00 0.54 28.19
C ARG A 124 4.62 -0.50 29.16
N LEU A 125 5.22 -1.52 28.58
CA LEU A 125 5.98 -2.56 29.26
C LEU A 125 7.28 -2.05 29.88
N ILE A 126 8.08 -1.25 29.12
CA ILE A 126 9.37 -0.73 29.59
C ILE A 126 9.14 0.36 30.64
N ASP A 127 8.16 1.25 30.45
CA ASP A 127 7.79 2.25 31.46
C ASP A 127 7.40 1.61 32.79
N ARG A 128 6.56 0.54 32.71
CA ARG A 128 6.16 -0.21 33.91
C ARG A 128 7.35 -0.87 34.57
N PHE A 129 8.26 -1.47 33.79
CA PHE A 129 9.49 -2.09 34.29
C PHE A 129 10.40 -1.05 34.96
N MET A 130 10.66 0.08 34.30
CA MET A 130 11.56 1.13 34.80
C MET A 130 11.08 1.76 36.10
N ARG A 131 9.76 1.89 36.29
CA ARG A 131 9.16 2.41 37.52
C ARG A 131 9.58 1.61 38.76
N TYR A 132 9.76 0.30 38.63
CA TYR A 132 10.17 -0.57 39.75
C TYR A 132 11.68 -0.83 39.74
N TYR A 133 12.31 -0.85 38.58
CA TYR A 133 13.73 -1.16 38.42
C TYR A 133 14.65 -0.17 39.15
N ILE A 134 14.43 1.14 38.97
CA ILE A 134 15.27 2.18 39.56
C ILE A 134 15.24 2.14 41.09
N PRO A 135 14.07 2.15 41.76
CA PRO A 135 14.01 1.99 43.21
C PRO A 135 14.68 0.69 43.74
N PHE A 136 14.48 -0.42 42.99
CA PHE A 136 15.10 -1.69 43.32
C PHE A 136 16.63 -1.62 43.31
N VAL A 137 17.23 -1.10 42.24
CA VAL A 137 18.68 -0.95 42.12
C VAL A 137 19.24 -0.03 43.19
N LEU A 138 18.60 1.11 43.48
CA LEU A 138 19.02 2.00 44.57
C LEU A 138 18.96 1.32 45.92
N SER A 139 17.93 0.52 46.19
CA SER A 139 17.79 -0.23 47.44
C SER A 139 18.88 -1.30 47.61
N VAL A 140 19.18 -2.02 46.51
CA VAL A 140 20.28 -3.04 46.53
C VAL A 140 21.63 -2.36 46.73
N ALA A 141 21.92 -1.27 46.03
CA ALA A 141 23.18 -0.54 46.18
C ALA A 141 23.37 0.01 47.63
N ALA A 142 22.31 0.56 48.20
CA ALA A 142 22.31 1.04 49.58
C ALA A 142 22.50 -0.13 50.58
N ALA A 143 21.80 -1.24 50.41
CA ALA A 143 21.95 -2.42 51.26
C ALA A 143 23.39 -2.98 51.21
N VAL A 144 23.97 -3.10 50.00
CA VAL A 144 25.33 -3.59 49.84
C VAL A 144 26.35 -2.64 50.51
N ALA A 145 26.18 -1.31 50.33
CA ALA A 145 27.05 -0.32 51.00
C ALA A 145 26.99 -0.43 52.53
N LEU A 146 25.81 -0.60 53.11
CA LEU A 146 25.60 -0.72 54.56
C LEU A 146 26.19 -2.04 55.13
N ILE A 147 25.96 -3.15 54.43
CA ILE A 147 26.41 -4.47 54.89
C ILE A 147 27.90 -4.63 54.72
N THR A 148 28.46 -4.25 53.57
CA THR A 148 29.89 -4.45 53.27
C THR A 148 30.78 -3.31 53.77
N ARG A 149 30.21 -2.16 54.10
CA ARG A 149 30.91 -0.89 54.39
C ARG A 149 31.88 -0.47 53.29
N ASP A 150 31.64 -0.93 52.07
CA ASP A 150 32.45 -0.70 50.89
C ASP A 150 31.60 0.06 49.83
N ILE A 151 31.84 1.36 49.74
CA ILE A 151 31.11 2.25 48.82
C ILE A 151 31.47 1.97 47.35
N THR A 152 32.64 1.36 47.08
CA THR A 152 33.07 1.02 45.71
C THR A 152 32.20 -0.03 45.09
N LYS A 153 31.69 -0.99 45.89
CA LYS A 153 30.72 -2.02 45.43
C LYS A 153 29.38 -1.38 45.09
N ALA A 154 28.90 -0.46 45.90
CA ALA A 154 27.66 0.27 45.60
C ALA A 154 27.76 1.06 44.32
N ILE A 155 28.89 1.80 44.13
CA ILE A 155 29.16 2.52 42.87
C ILE A 155 29.20 1.53 41.70
N ALA A 156 29.84 0.39 41.83
CA ALA A 156 29.87 -0.61 40.77
C ALA A 156 28.45 -1.09 40.41
N ILE A 157 27.58 -1.36 41.39
CA ILE A 157 26.18 -1.74 41.17
C ILE A 157 25.45 -0.62 40.40
N LEU A 158 25.58 0.63 40.79
CA LEU A 158 24.92 1.75 40.10
C LEU A 158 25.38 1.91 38.64
N VAL A 159 26.67 1.74 38.38
CA VAL A 159 27.26 1.84 37.04
C VAL A 159 26.76 0.71 36.14
N VAL A 160 26.78 -0.56 36.64
CA VAL A 160 26.35 -1.71 35.80
C VAL A 160 24.85 -1.78 35.60
N SER A 161 24.08 -1.09 36.44
CA SER A 161 22.63 -1.03 36.37
C SER A 161 22.11 0.18 35.57
N CYS A 162 22.97 0.86 34.82
CA CYS A 162 22.54 1.98 34.00
C CYS A 162 21.39 1.56 33.08
N PRO A 163 20.27 2.30 33.03
CA PRO A 163 19.13 1.97 32.17
C PRO A 163 19.38 2.24 30.68
N CYS A 164 20.57 2.74 30.30
CA CYS A 164 20.88 3.13 28.91
C CYS A 164 20.69 1.97 27.90
N GLY A 165 21.12 0.75 28.26
CA GLY A 165 20.96 -0.43 27.43
C GLY A 165 19.48 -0.86 27.30
N GLN A 166 18.68 -0.56 28.31
CA GLN A 166 17.25 -0.94 28.34
C GLN A 166 16.41 -0.05 27.42
N MET A 167 16.81 1.20 27.17
CA MET A 167 16.18 2.07 26.17
C MET A 167 16.30 1.50 24.75
N LEU A 168 17.36 0.72 24.46
CA LEU A 168 17.54 0.07 23.16
C LEU A 168 16.67 -1.18 22.98
N VAL A 169 16.13 -1.74 24.06
CA VAL A 169 15.35 -3.01 24.04
C VAL A 169 14.13 -2.92 23.13
N SER A 170 13.41 -1.80 23.12
CA SER A 170 12.26 -1.58 22.22
C SER A 170 12.60 -0.71 21.02
N SER A 171 13.43 0.33 21.18
CA SER A 171 13.69 1.28 20.09
C SER A 171 14.43 0.65 18.93
N ALA A 172 15.45 -0.18 19.18
CA ALA A 172 16.21 -0.82 18.11
C ALA A 172 15.35 -1.80 17.25
N PRO A 173 14.53 -2.71 17.85
CA PRO A 173 13.61 -3.53 17.08
C PRO A 173 12.58 -2.71 16.27
N MET A 174 12.03 -1.63 16.86
CA MET A 174 11.06 -0.77 16.20
C MET A 174 11.65 -0.08 14.97
N ILE A 175 12.83 0.51 15.09
CA ILE A 175 13.52 1.14 13.96
C ILE A 175 13.81 0.11 12.86
N ALA A 176 14.23 -1.10 13.24
CA ALA A 176 14.47 -2.18 12.30
C ALA A 176 13.18 -2.61 11.58
N ALA A 177 12.05 -2.66 12.30
CA ALA A 177 10.75 -2.99 11.72
C ALA A 177 10.26 -1.92 10.75
N LEU A 178 10.32 -0.64 11.14
CA LEU A 178 9.97 0.47 10.24
C LEU A 178 10.81 0.45 8.97
N SER A 179 12.12 0.22 9.10
CA SER A 179 13.03 0.10 7.96
C SER A 179 12.68 -1.10 7.06
N ALA A 180 12.30 -2.25 7.63
CA ALA A 180 11.90 -3.44 6.87
C ALA A 180 10.56 -3.20 6.14
N ALA A 181 9.59 -2.55 6.79
CA ALA A 181 8.31 -2.17 6.21
C ALA A 181 8.49 -1.21 5.02
N THR A 182 9.27 -0.15 5.21
CA THR A 182 9.53 0.87 4.16
C THR A 182 10.16 0.26 2.92
N LYS A 183 11.07 -0.70 3.07
CA LYS A 183 11.70 -1.41 1.92
C LYS A 183 10.70 -2.19 1.06
N ARG A 184 9.53 -2.52 1.61
CA ARG A 184 8.42 -3.18 0.89
C ARG A 184 7.33 -2.20 0.43
N GLY A 185 7.58 -0.90 0.54
CA GLY A 185 6.57 0.10 0.21
C GLY A 185 5.44 0.19 1.24
N ILE A 186 5.68 -0.23 2.50
CA ILE A 186 4.73 -0.11 3.59
C ILE A 186 5.13 1.09 4.45
N LEU A 187 4.35 2.16 4.40
CA LEU A 187 4.55 3.36 5.20
C LEU A 187 3.74 3.28 6.49
N ILE A 188 4.40 3.09 7.61
CA ILE A 188 3.79 3.07 8.95
C ILE A 188 4.00 4.46 9.58
N LYS A 189 2.92 5.19 9.83
CA LYS A 189 2.99 6.57 10.33
C LYS A 189 3.45 6.71 11.78
N ASN A 190 3.22 5.68 12.58
CA ASN A 190 3.60 5.66 13.99
C ASN A 190 3.94 4.24 14.43
N SER A 191 5.02 4.08 15.20
CA SER A 191 5.46 2.78 15.72
C SER A 191 4.43 2.08 16.60
N LYS A 192 3.47 2.82 17.22
CA LYS A 192 2.36 2.23 17.98
C LYS A 192 1.52 1.25 17.15
N PHE A 193 1.36 1.49 15.84
CA PHE A 193 0.60 0.62 14.95
C PHE A 193 1.27 -0.73 14.73
N ILE A 194 2.61 -0.84 14.90
CA ILE A 194 3.30 -2.14 14.93
C ILE A 194 2.88 -2.94 16.17
N GLU A 195 2.67 -2.30 17.31
CA GLU A 195 2.19 -2.98 18.51
C GLU A 195 0.70 -3.37 18.34
N GLU A 196 -0.13 -2.44 17.88
CA GLU A 196 -1.56 -2.67 17.65
C GLU A 196 -1.82 -3.80 16.65
N LEU A 197 -1.05 -3.90 15.55
CA LEU A 197 -1.13 -5.02 14.60
C LEU A 197 -0.94 -6.40 15.24
N THR A 198 -0.28 -6.50 16.39
CA THR A 198 -0.12 -7.79 17.09
C THR A 198 -1.35 -8.25 17.84
N GLU A 199 -2.31 -7.35 18.04
CA GLU A 199 -3.55 -7.59 18.81
C GLU A 199 -4.77 -7.74 17.90
N ILE A 200 -4.63 -7.51 16.59
CA ILE A 200 -5.69 -7.66 15.61
C ILE A 200 -6.14 -9.11 15.50
N ASP A 201 -7.45 -9.33 15.55
CA ASP A 201 -8.12 -10.62 15.41
C ASP A 201 -9.25 -10.62 14.34
N ALA A 202 -9.68 -9.45 13.86
CA ALA A 202 -10.61 -9.32 12.74
C ALA A 202 -10.08 -8.37 11.67
N VAL A 203 -10.35 -8.69 10.38
CA VAL A 203 -9.96 -7.85 9.24
C VAL A 203 -11.18 -7.52 8.39
N VAL A 204 -11.38 -6.23 8.15
CA VAL A 204 -12.44 -5.70 7.30
C VAL A 204 -11.82 -5.19 6.01
N PHE A 205 -12.34 -5.67 4.89
CA PHE A 205 -11.92 -5.26 3.55
C PHE A 205 -13.02 -4.44 2.87
N ASP A 206 -12.66 -3.33 2.25
CA ASP A 206 -13.47 -2.81 1.16
C ASP A 206 -13.31 -3.70 -0.08
N LYS A 207 -14.29 -3.69 -0.99
CA LYS A 207 -14.22 -4.46 -2.24
C LYS A 207 -13.38 -3.76 -3.28
N THR A 208 -13.83 -2.55 -3.69
CA THR A 208 -13.35 -1.87 -4.90
C THR A 208 -11.98 -1.22 -4.69
N GLY A 209 -11.02 -1.52 -5.57
CA GLY A 209 -9.66 -0.99 -5.43
C GLY A 209 -8.85 -1.63 -4.29
N THR A 210 -9.45 -2.51 -3.47
CA THR A 210 -8.83 -3.20 -2.34
C THR A 210 -8.68 -4.69 -2.63
N VAL A 211 -9.73 -5.49 -2.51
CA VAL A 211 -9.73 -6.91 -2.90
C VAL A 211 -9.69 -7.05 -4.41
N THR A 212 -10.28 -6.09 -5.11
CA THR A 212 -10.27 -5.98 -6.56
C THR A 212 -9.29 -4.91 -7.03
N LYS A 213 -8.99 -4.88 -8.34
CA LYS A 213 -8.07 -3.90 -8.94
C LYS A 213 -8.67 -2.50 -9.03
N GLY A 214 -10.00 -2.35 -8.96
CA GLY A 214 -10.73 -1.11 -9.22
C GLY A 214 -10.76 -0.74 -10.72
N GLU A 215 -10.40 -1.70 -11.57
CA GLU A 215 -10.41 -1.55 -13.02
C GLU A 215 -11.42 -2.52 -13.63
N LEU A 216 -12.28 -1.99 -14.47
CA LEU A 216 -13.21 -2.84 -15.22
C LEU A 216 -12.45 -3.73 -16.20
N SER A 217 -12.77 -5.01 -16.21
CA SER A 217 -12.32 -5.98 -17.19
C SER A 217 -13.51 -6.70 -17.82
N LEU A 218 -13.30 -7.25 -19.00
CA LEU A 218 -14.28 -8.10 -19.66
C LEU A 218 -14.38 -9.44 -18.90
N THR A 219 -15.54 -9.69 -18.28
CA THR A 219 -15.79 -10.90 -17.48
C THR A 219 -16.54 -11.97 -18.24
N GLU A 220 -17.42 -11.58 -19.17
CA GLU A 220 -18.26 -12.49 -19.92
C GLU A 220 -18.55 -11.96 -21.32
N VAL A 221 -18.64 -12.85 -22.30
CA VAL A 221 -19.07 -12.57 -23.66
C VAL A 221 -20.29 -13.45 -23.95
N GLY A 222 -21.43 -12.85 -24.20
CA GLY A 222 -22.62 -13.56 -24.63
C GLY A 222 -22.88 -13.34 -26.11
N CYS A 223 -22.79 -14.39 -26.91
CA CYS A 223 -22.93 -14.33 -28.34
C CYS A 223 -24.37 -14.56 -28.81
N ALA A 224 -24.79 -13.85 -29.85
CA ALA A 224 -25.99 -14.20 -30.59
C ALA A 224 -25.77 -15.45 -31.46
N ASP A 225 -26.86 -16.09 -31.93
CA ASP A 225 -26.80 -17.33 -32.72
C ASP A 225 -25.87 -17.20 -33.93
N GLY A 226 -24.82 -18.04 -33.98
CA GLY A 226 -23.86 -18.11 -35.09
C GLY A 226 -22.80 -17.00 -35.09
N VAL A 227 -22.58 -16.32 -33.96
CA VAL A 227 -21.55 -15.34 -33.76
C VAL A 227 -20.49 -15.86 -32.79
N SER A 228 -19.22 -15.59 -33.03
CA SER A 228 -18.15 -15.98 -32.12
C SER A 228 -17.78 -14.86 -31.13
N ASP A 229 -17.18 -15.22 -29.98
CA ASP A 229 -16.65 -14.27 -29.01
C ASP A 229 -15.72 -13.23 -29.66
N ASP A 230 -14.82 -13.71 -30.53
CA ASP A 230 -13.84 -12.87 -31.20
C ASP A 230 -14.51 -11.82 -32.13
N GLU A 231 -15.62 -12.20 -32.76
CA GLU A 231 -16.38 -11.27 -33.62
C GLU A 231 -17.05 -10.19 -32.79
N VAL A 232 -17.63 -10.53 -31.63
CA VAL A 232 -18.22 -9.55 -30.69
C VAL A 232 -17.16 -8.60 -30.14
N ILE A 233 -16.02 -9.14 -29.68
CA ILE A 233 -14.93 -8.34 -29.13
C ILE A 233 -14.32 -7.44 -30.21
N SER A 234 -14.06 -7.98 -31.42
CA SER A 234 -13.51 -7.23 -32.53
C SER A 234 -14.39 -6.04 -32.91
N ALA A 235 -15.70 -6.28 -33.09
CA ALA A 235 -16.66 -5.23 -33.44
C ALA A 235 -16.75 -4.14 -32.34
N ALA A 236 -16.85 -4.54 -31.08
CA ALA A 236 -16.87 -3.60 -29.94
C ALA A 236 -15.58 -2.78 -29.85
N SER A 237 -14.42 -3.43 -30.05
CA SER A 237 -13.10 -2.77 -29.98
C SER A 237 -12.90 -1.75 -31.08
N ALA A 238 -13.48 -1.99 -32.27
CA ALA A 238 -13.39 -1.08 -33.41
C ALA A 238 -13.94 0.30 -33.07
N VAL A 239 -15.04 0.37 -32.32
CA VAL A 239 -15.63 1.66 -31.88
C VAL A 239 -15.08 2.11 -30.52
N ALA A 240 -14.75 1.20 -29.61
CA ALA A 240 -14.26 1.51 -28.28
C ALA A 240 -12.86 2.14 -28.29
N ALA A 241 -12.03 1.88 -29.31
CA ALA A 241 -10.65 2.35 -29.38
C ALA A 241 -10.51 3.90 -29.43
N ALA A 242 -11.59 4.64 -29.73
CA ALA A 242 -11.58 6.09 -29.74
C ALA A 242 -12.00 6.74 -28.41
N SER A 243 -12.39 5.94 -27.38
CA SER A 243 -12.88 6.48 -26.10
C SER A 243 -11.96 6.11 -24.94
N THR A 244 -11.84 7.04 -24.01
CA THR A 244 -11.14 6.82 -22.72
C THR A 244 -12.05 6.28 -21.61
N HIS A 245 -13.32 5.98 -21.95
CA HIS A 245 -14.28 5.45 -20.99
C HIS A 245 -13.79 4.08 -20.41
N PRO A 246 -13.96 3.79 -19.11
CA PRO A 246 -13.47 2.53 -18.51
C PRO A 246 -13.93 1.27 -19.23
N VAL A 247 -15.20 1.21 -19.65
CA VAL A 247 -15.76 0.08 -20.45
C VAL A 247 -15.03 -0.06 -21.78
N SER A 248 -14.77 1.05 -22.47
CA SER A 248 -14.06 1.05 -23.76
C SER A 248 -12.62 0.56 -23.61
N ARG A 249 -11.92 1.00 -22.57
CA ARG A 249 -10.57 0.50 -22.27
C ARG A 249 -10.55 -1.00 -21.95
N ALA A 250 -11.53 -1.48 -21.21
CA ALA A 250 -11.66 -2.90 -20.87
C ALA A 250 -11.83 -3.78 -22.14
N VAL A 251 -12.66 -3.34 -23.11
CA VAL A 251 -12.84 -4.05 -24.39
C VAL A 251 -11.54 -4.09 -25.18
N VAL A 252 -10.88 -2.95 -25.33
CA VAL A 252 -9.63 -2.85 -26.11
C VAL A 252 -8.51 -3.66 -25.44
N SER A 253 -8.43 -3.68 -24.11
CA SER A 253 -7.48 -4.53 -23.38
C SER A 253 -7.75 -6.01 -23.65
N ALA A 254 -9.01 -6.44 -23.56
CA ALA A 254 -9.39 -7.83 -23.81
C ALA A 254 -9.09 -8.28 -25.26
N ALA A 255 -9.27 -7.39 -26.22
CA ALA A 255 -8.87 -7.66 -27.62
C ALA A 255 -7.33 -7.82 -27.74
N GLY A 256 -6.57 -6.97 -27.06
CA GLY A 256 -5.11 -7.07 -27.02
C GLY A 256 -4.60 -8.37 -26.39
N GLU A 257 -5.15 -8.77 -25.25
CA GLU A 257 -4.80 -10.00 -24.53
C GLU A 257 -5.09 -11.26 -25.35
N ARG A 258 -6.18 -11.25 -26.13
CA ARG A 258 -6.57 -12.36 -27.00
C ARG A 258 -5.99 -12.28 -28.43
N ALA A 259 -5.17 -11.26 -28.70
CA ALA A 259 -4.59 -10.95 -30.02
C ALA A 259 -5.66 -10.83 -31.13
N ILE A 260 -6.84 -10.28 -30.80
CA ILE A 260 -7.94 -10.06 -31.73
C ILE A 260 -7.71 -8.74 -32.46
N GLY A 261 -7.62 -8.79 -33.80
CA GLY A 261 -7.56 -7.60 -34.65
C GLY A 261 -8.93 -6.96 -34.80
N PHE A 262 -8.97 -5.63 -34.92
CA PHE A 262 -10.19 -4.88 -35.18
C PHE A 262 -9.93 -3.72 -36.15
N ASP A 263 -10.99 -3.30 -36.85
CA ASP A 263 -10.95 -2.20 -37.81
C ASP A 263 -10.74 -0.86 -37.07
N ARG A 264 -9.84 -0.03 -37.59
CA ARG A 264 -9.53 1.31 -37.04
C ARG A 264 -9.97 2.45 -37.96
N ASP A 265 -10.51 2.13 -39.15
CA ASP A 265 -10.87 3.11 -40.17
C ASP A 265 -12.36 3.47 -40.10
N LEU A 266 -12.95 3.43 -38.91
CA LEU A 266 -14.32 3.87 -38.67
C LEU A 266 -14.39 5.35 -38.28
N ASP A 267 -15.36 6.08 -38.82
CA ASP A 267 -15.75 7.41 -38.32
C ASP A 267 -16.59 7.20 -37.03
N ILE A 268 -16.02 7.55 -35.88
CA ILE A 268 -16.58 7.17 -34.57
C ILE A 268 -17.23 8.39 -33.92
N LYS A 269 -18.47 8.20 -33.45
CA LYS A 269 -19.24 9.17 -32.68
C LYS A 269 -19.64 8.60 -31.35
N GLU A 270 -19.24 9.27 -30.25
CA GLU A 270 -19.68 8.96 -28.90
C GLU A 270 -21.03 9.64 -28.60
N ILE A 271 -21.99 8.88 -28.09
CA ILE A 271 -23.32 9.35 -27.70
C ILE A 271 -23.40 9.30 -26.19
N SER A 272 -23.36 10.49 -25.58
CA SER A 272 -23.27 10.66 -24.14
C SER A 272 -24.34 9.85 -23.37
N GLY A 273 -23.89 9.02 -22.44
CA GLY A 273 -24.75 8.20 -21.60
C GLY A 273 -25.38 6.99 -22.28
N MET A 274 -25.19 6.77 -23.59
CA MET A 274 -25.77 5.67 -24.36
C MET A 274 -24.71 4.68 -24.87
N GLY A 275 -23.69 5.15 -25.58
CA GLY A 275 -22.68 4.29 -26.19
C GLY A 275 -21.93 4.96 -27.32
N MET A 276 -21.42 4.15 -28.24
CA MET A 276 -20.59 4.57 -29.35
C MET A 276 -21.11 3.96 -30.67
N GLU A 277 -21.05 4.76 -31.73
CA GLU A 277 -21.38 4.38 -33.11
C GLU A 277 -20.18 4.62 -34.00
N GLY A 278 -19.84 3.66 -34.84
CA GLY A 278 -18.83 3.79 -35.89
C GLY A 278 -19.42 3.50 -37.27
N GLY A 279 -19.09 4.32 -38.25
CA GLY A 279 -19.49 4.13 -39.65
C GLY A 279 -18.26 4.05 -40.56
N SER A 280 -18.26 3.11 -41.52
CA SER A 280 -17.26 3.01 -42.56
C SER A 280 -17.79 3.59 -43.90
N SER A 281 -16.88 3.96 -44.78
CA SER A 281 -17.22 4.46 -46.13
C SER A 281 -17.93 3.42 -47.03
N ASP A 282 -17.84 2.13 -46.69
CA ASP A 282 -18.53 1.04 -47.37
C ASP A 282 -20.00 0.83 -46.92
N GLY A 283 -20.45 1.65 -45.95
CA GLY A 283 -21.80 1.60 -45.40
C GLY A 283 -21.91 0.67 -44.17
N THR A 284 -20.82 0.06 -43.71
CA THR A 284 -20.81 -0.74 -42.46
C THR A 284 -21.03 0.19 -41.28
N THR A 285 -21.96 -0.20 -40.38
CA THR A 285 -22.19 0.48 -39.10
C THR A 285 -22.01 -0.49 -37.96
N VAL A 286 -21.33 -0.02 -36.89
CA VAL A 286 -21.13 -0.79 -35.64
C VAL A 286 -21.56 0.10 -34.48
N ARG A 287 -22.34 -0.47 -33.54
CA ARG A 287 -22.75 0.21 -32.31
C ARG A 287 -22.44 -0.64 -31.09
N PHE A 288 -21.96 0.04 -30.06
CA PHE A 288 -21.60 -0.56 -28.77
C PHE A 288 -22.12 0.31 -27.63
N GLY A 289 -23.02 -0.22 -26.80
CA GLY A 289 -23.63 0.58 -25.74
C GLY A 289 -24.75 -0.12 -24.96
N LYS A 290 -25.53 0.71 -24.26
CA LYS A 290 -26.64 0.24 -23.40
C LYS A 290 -27.75 -0.45 -24.19
N ARG A 291 -28.45 -1.41 -23.52
CA ARG A 291 -29.57 -2.16 -24.08
C ARG A 291 -30.65 -1.26 -24.67
N GLU A 292 -31.05 -0.21 -23.91
CA GLU A 292 -32.13 0.69 -24.30
C GLU A 292 -31.83 1.44 -25.62
N TRP A 293 -30.58 1.72 -25.86
CA TRP A 293 -30.15 2.38 -27.09
C TRP A 293 -30.02 1.40 -28.27
N ILE A 294 -29.37 0.26 -28.03
CA ILE A 294 -29.11 -0.76 -29.07
C ILE A 294 -30.43 -1.39 -29.55
N SER A 295 -31.45 -1.56 -28.67
CA SER A 295 -32.77 -2.08 -29.04
C SER A 295 -33.52 -1.23 -30.06
N GLY A 296 -33.11 0.01 -30.27
CA GLY A 296 -33.62 0.87 -31.36
C GLY A 296 -33.12 0.49 -32.76
N PHE A 297 -32.10 -0.38 -32.86
CA PHE A 297 -31.45 -0.73 -34.14
C PHE A 297 -31.56 -2.24 -34.46
N CYS A 298 -31.71 -3.08 -33.44
CA CYS A 298 -31.87 -4.52 -33.61
C CYS A 298 -32.78 -5.12 -32.53
N ASP A 299 -33.30 -6.33 -32.77
CA ASP A 299 -34.13 -7.03 -31.80
C ASP A 299 -33.25 -7.76 -30.76
N ILE A 300 -33.46 -7.46 -29.48
CA ILE A 300 -32.74 -8.10 -28.36
C ILE A 300 -33.76 -9.02 -27.64
N ARG A 301 -33.52 -10.33 -27.70
CA ARG A 301 -34.36 -11.32 -27.02
C ARG A 301 -34.53 -10.97 -25.54
N GLU A 302 -35.73 -11.10 -25.00
CA GLU A 302 -36.00 -10.91 -23.58
C GLU A 302 -35.17 -11.91 -22.75
N GLY A 303 -34.55 -11.42 -21.66
CA GLY A 303 -33.65 -12.23 -20.82
C GLY A 303 -32.21 -12.36 -21.35
N PHE A 304 -31.89 -11.90 -22.58
CA PHE A 304 -30.51 -11.99 -23.09
C PHE A 304 -29.58 -10.98 -22.42
N GLY A 305 -28.63 -11.46 -21.63
CA GLY A 305 -27.69 -10.67 -20.85
C GLY A 305 -28.23 -10.15 -19.49
N ASP A 306 -29.48 -10.45 -19.12
CA ASP A 306 -30.05 -9.95 -17.86
C ASP A 306 -29.46 -10.65 -16.61
N ASN A 307 -28.92 -11.86 -16.77
CA ASN A 307 -28.28 -12.64 -15.71
C ASN A 307 -26.75 -12.48 -15.68
N ALA A 308 -26.19 -11.66 -16.56
CA ALA A 308 -24.75 -11.43 -16.58
C ALA A 308 -24.32 -10.59 -15.36
N ASP A 309 -23.22 -11.03 -14.73
CA ASP A 309 -22.66 -10.31 -13.57
C ASP A 309 -21.93 -9.05 -14.04
N GLY A 310 -22.30 -7.90 -13.46
CA GLY A 310 -21.63 -6.63 -13.71
C GLY A 310 -22.38 -5.67 -14.63
N SER A 311 -21.63 -4.81 -15.31
CA SER A 311 -22.15 -3.83 -16.26
C SER A 311 -22.20 -4.43 -17.65
N VAL A 312 -23.39 -4.50 -18.25
CA VAL A 312 -23.60 -5.10 -19.58
C VAL A 312 -23.71 -4.05 -20.66
N SER A 313 -22.99 -4.26 -21.76
CA SER A 313 -23.11 -3.47 -22.98
C SER A 313 -23.32 -4.39 -24.18
N TYR A 314 -24.16 -3.97 -25.12
CA TYR A 314 -24.56 -4.75 -26.29
C TYR A 314 -23.83 -4.25 -27.54
N VAL A 315 -23.58 -5.19 -28.47
CA VAL A 315 -22.88 -4.95 -29.71
C VAL A 315 -23.79 -5.26 -30.88
N GLU A 316 -23.99 -4.29 -31.74
CA GLU A 316 -24.77 -4.40 -32.99
C GLU A 316 -23.90 -4.08 -34.20
N LYS A 317 -24.10 -4.78 -35.31
CA LYS A 317 -23.47 -4.51 -36.61
C LYS A 317 -24.48 -4.63 -37.74
N ASN A 318 -24.66 -3.57 -38.50
CA ASN A 318 -25.55 -3.51 -39.71
C ASN A 318 -26.99 -3.98 -39.42
N GLY A 319 -27.59 -3.58 -38.28
CA GLY A 319 -28.95 -4.00 -37.87
C GLY A 319 -29.05 -5.40 -37.27
N ARG A 320 -27.91 -6.10 -37.08
CA ARG A 320 -27.88 -7.46 -36.47
C ARG A 320 -27.22 -7.38 -35.09
N LEU A 321 -27.84 -7.90 -34.05
CA LEU A 321 -27.25 -8.12 -32.76
C LEU A 321 -26.09 -9.13 -32.89
N LEU A 322 -24.89 -8.78 -32.47
CA LEU A 322 -23.78 -9.70 -32.37
C LEU A 322 -23.74 -10.39 -31.00
N GLY A 323 -23.99 -9.63 -29.91
CA GLY A 323 -23.94 -10.16 -28.58
C GLY A 323 -23.91 -9.08 -27.51
N TYR A 324 -23.52 -9.49 -26.31
CA TYR A 324 -23.25 -8.57 -25.21
C TYR A 324 -21.86 -8.84 -24.60
N LEU A 325 -21.33 -7.83 -23.96
CA LEU A 325 -20.11 -7.88 -23.16
C LEU A 325 -20.45 -7.48 -21.74
N SER A 326 -20.09 -8.31 -20.77
CA SER A 326 -20.23 -8.00 -19.35
C SER A 326 -18.88 -7.57 -18.77
N PHE A 327 -18.92 -6.56 -17.93
CA PHE A 327 -17.74 -5.96 -17.31
C PHE A 327 -17.88 -5.98 -15.79
N GLY A 328 -16.85 -6.50 -15.17
CA GLY A 328 -16.74 -6.55 -13.72
C GLY A 328 -15.38 -6.05 -13.23
N ASP A 329 -15.28 -5.85 -11.95
CA ASP A 329 -14.03 -5.51 -11.31
C ASP A 329 -13.23 -6.79 -11.05
N THR A 330 -11.95 -6.79 -11.44
CA THR A 330 -11.09 -7.98 -11.38
C THR A 330 -10.54 -8.17 -9.98
N VAL A 331 -10.73 -9.37 -9.43
CA VAL A 331 -10.08 -9.80 -8.18
C VAL A 331 -8.56 -9.80 -8.35
N ARG A 332 -7.84 -9.31 -7.34
CA ARG A 332 -6.38 -9.36 -7.36
C ARG A 332 -5.89 -10.79 -7.27
N GLU A 333 -4.88 -11.13 -8.05
CA GLU A 333 -4.31 -12.49 -8.13
C GLU A 333 -3.84 -13.03 -6.78
N ASN A 334 -3.35 -12.13 -5.91
CA ASN A 334 -2.82 -12.46 -4.58
C ASN A 334 -3.85 -12.34 -3.45
N ALA A 335 -5.14 -12.06 -3.74
CA ALA A 335 -6.14 -11.82 -2.70
C ALA A 335 -6.42 -13.08 -1.87
N ALA A 336 -6.70 -14.20 -2.51
CA ALA A 336 -7.01 -15.46 -1.83
C ALA A 336 -5.84 -15.95 -0.95
N ASP A 337 -4.62 -15.89 -1.48
CA ASP A 337 -3.42 -16.31 -0.72
C ASP A 337 -3.17 -15.38 0.47
N SER A 338 -3.38 -14.07 0.30
CA SER A 338 -3.23 -13.08 1.37
C SER A 338 -4.24 -13.31 2.50
N ILE A 339 -5.51 -13.58 2.17
CA ILE A 339 -6.57 -13.86 3.15
C ILE A 339 -6.30 -15.17 3.87
N LYS A 340 -5.92 -16.22 3.14
CA LYS A 340 -5.52 -17.51 3.72
C LYS A 340 -4.34 -17.34 4.70
N GLU A 341 -3.37 -16.50 4.37
CA GLU A 341 -2.24 -16.24 5.25
C GLU A 341 -2.66 -15.44 6.49
N LEU A 342 -3.58 -14.49 6.38
CA LEU A 342 -4.15 -13.77 7.53
C LEU A 342 -4.83 -14.74 8.50
N ASN A 343 -5.64 -15.68 7.99
CA ASN A 343 -6.27 -16.72 8.82
C ASN A 343 -5.22 -17.60 9.51
N ALA A 344 -4.15 -17.99 8.79
CA ALA A 344 -3.02 -18.72 9.40
C ALA A 344 -2.27 -17.92 10.48
N LEU A 345 -2.30 -16.59 10.38
CA LEU A 345 -1.79 -15.69 11.43
C LEU A 345 -2.78 -15.49 12.59
N GLY A 346 -3.91 -16.20 12.63
CA GLY A 346 -4.86 -16.18 13.75
C GLY A 346 -5.89 -15.06 13.67
N ILE A 347 -6.18 -14.54 12.48
CA ILE A 347 -7.39 -13.76 12.23
C ILE A 347 -8.56 -14.73 12.33
N THR A 348 -9.54 -14.38 13.16
CA THR A 348 -10.71 -15.20 13.46
C THR A 348 -11.93 -14.82 12.64
N GLU A 349 -11.94 -13.61 12.08
CA GLU A 349 -13.04 -13.11 11.28
C GLU A 349 -12.52 -12.22 10.14
N THR A 350 -12.97 -12.53 8.92
CA THR A 350 -12.74 -11.70 7.73
C THR A 350 -14.08 -11.20 7.20
N VAL A 351 -14.18 -9.89 7.00
CA VAL A 351 -15.44 -9.21 6.65
C VAL A 351 -15.23 -8.38 5.38
N MET A 352 -16.17 -8.41 4.46
CA MET A 352 -16.22 -7.47 3.34
C MET A 352 -17.36 -6.47 3.55
N LEU A 353 -17.06 -5.17 3.44
CA LEU A 353 -18.05 -4.09 3.42
C LEU A 353 -18.05 -3.43 2.05
N THR A 354 -19.20 -3.46 1.35
CA THR A 354 -19.31 -2.88 0.00
C THR A 354 -20.62 -2.16 -0.25
N GLY A 355 -20.59 -1.10 -1.06
CA GLY A 355 -21.80 -0.45 -1.59
C GLY A 355 -22.43 -1.17 -2.77
N ASP A 356 -21.78 -2.20 -3.30
CA ASP A 356 -22.23 -2.93 -4.47
C ASP A 356 -23.37 -3.91 -4.16
N ARG A 357 -23.94 -4.49 -5.24
CA ARG A 357 -24.98 -5.52 -5.14
C ARG A 357 -24.44 -6.78 -4.48
N GLU A 358 -25.32 -7.49 -3.78
CA GLU A 358 -24.94 -8.66 -2.98
C GLU A 358 -24.38 -9.81 -3.84
N ALA A 359 -25.00 -10.15 -4.98
CA ALA A 359 -24.61 -11.30 -5.76
C ALA A 359 -23.16 -11.24 -6.30
N PRO A 360 -22.70 -10.16 -6.97
CA PRO A 360 -21.31 -10.04 -7.40
C PRO A 360 -20.31 -10.01 -6.23
N ALA A 361 -20.68 -9.36 -5.11
CA ALA A 361 -19.83 -9.28 -3.94
C ALA A 361 -19.66 -10.64 -3.26
N ARG A 362 -20.73 -11.45 -3.21
CA ARG A 362 -20.71 -12.80 -2.65
C ARG A 362 -19.81 -13.73 -3.46
N ALA A 363 -19.89 -13.67 -4.79
CA ALA A 363 -19.00 -14.45 -5.66
C ALA A 363 -17.51 -14.13 -5.40
N ILE A 364 -17.18 -12.86 -5.16
CA ILE A 364 -15.81 -12.45 -4.79
C ILE A 364 -15.43 -12.99 -3.42
N CYS A 365 -16.30 -12.86 -2.39
CA CYS A 365 -16.02 -13.41 -1.06
C CYS A 365 -15.73 -14.92 -1.10
N GLU A 366 -16.53 -15.68 -1.83
CA GLU A 366 -16.33 -17.12 -2.00
C GLU A 366 -15.01 -17.45 -2.72
N ALA A 367 -14.67 -16.67 -3.77
CA ALA A 367 -13.44 -16.87 -4.53
C ALA A 367 -12.17 -16.59 -3.71
N VAL A 368 -12.21 -15.65 -2.77
CA VAL A 368 -11.04 -15.23 -1.99
C VAL A 368 -11.02 -15.80 -0.56
N GLY A 369 -12.14 -16.39 -0.09
CA GLY A 369 -12.26 -16.98 1.25
C GLY A 369 -12.53 -15.96 2.36
N ILE A 370 -13.34 -14.92 2.10
CA ILE A 370 -13.85 -13.98 3.11
C ILE A 370 -15.12 -14.56 3.73
N ASP A 371 -15.20 -14.56 5.07
CA ASP A 371 -16.24 -15.27 5.82
C ASP A 371 -17.59 -14.52 5.81
N THR A 372 -17.58 -13.20 6.01
CA THR A 372 -18.79 -12.39 6.22
C THR A 372 -18.88 -11.28 5.17
N LEU A 373 -20.08 -11.08 4.60
CA LEU A 373 -20.37 -10.04 3.60
C LEU A 373 -21.50 -9.14 4.08
N TYR A 374 -21.27 -7.83 4.02
CA TYR A 374 -22.31 -6.80 4.08
C TYR A 374 -22.27 -5.99 2.79
N ALA A 375 -23.35 -6.06 2.02
CA ALA A 375 -23.48 -5.43 0.71
C ALA A 375 -24.49 -4.28 0.71
N GLN A 376 -24.52 -3.46 -0.36
CA GLN A 376 -25.42 -2.33 -0.54
C GLN A 376 -25.33 -1.27 0.57
N LEU A 377 -24.16 -1.08 1.15
CA LEU A 377 -23.92 -0.18 2.26
C LEU A 377 -23.65 1.25 1.77
N LEU A 378 -24.25 2.22 2.44
CA LEU A 378 -23.81 3.61 2.38
C LEU A 378 -22.54 3.82 3.24
N PRO A 379 -21.77 4.90 3.04
CA PRO A 379 -20.58 5.17 3.84
C PRO A 379 -20.85 5.21 5.36
N GLN A 380 -22.04 5.68 5.78
CA GLN A 380 -22.45 5.69 7.17
C GLN A 380 -22.69 4.27 7.72
N ASP A 381 -23.30 3.39 6.91
CA ASP A 381 -23.55 2.00 7.31
C ASP A 381 -22.23 1.25 7.50
N LYS A 382 -21.22 1.46 6.62
CA LYS A 382 -19.88 0.91 6.79
C LYS A 382 -19.25 1.33 8.12
N TYR A 383 -19.39 2.61 8.49
CA TYR A 383 -18.91 3.12 9.78
C TYR A 383 -19.62 2.44 10.96
N ASP A 384 -20.95 2.28 10.90
CA ASP A 384 -21.73 1.68 11.97
C ASP A 384 -21.41 0.18 12.14
N HIS A 385 -21.26 -0.57 11.05
CA HIS A 385 -20.79 -1.96 11.07
C HIS A 385 -19.39 -2.09 11.67
N MET A 386 -18.46 -1.19 11.29
CA MET A 386 -17.12 -1.15 11.86
C MET A 386 -17.16 -0.97 13.38
N ARG A 387 -17.99 -0.03 13.85
CA ARG A 387 -18.14 0.27 15.26
C ARG A 387 -18.77 -0.88 16.06
N GLU A 388 -19.70 -1.62 15.44
CA GLU A 388 -20.28 -2.81 16.05
C GLU A 388 -19.23 -3.91 16.21
N LEU A 389 -18.45 -4.20 15.16
CA LEU A 389 -17.41 -5.22 15.18
C LEU A 389 -16.33 -4.92 16.24
N LYS A 390 -16.00 -3.65 16.44
CA LYS A 390 -15.03 -3.21 17.47
C LYS A 390 -15.46 -3.44 18.91
N LYS A 391 -16.71 -3.79 19.19
CA LYS A 391 -17.11 -4.13 20.56
C LYS A 391 -16.50 -5.44 21.04
N ASP A 392 -16.35 -6.40 20.14
CA ASP A 392 -15.93 -7.76 20.44
C ASP A 392 -14.54 -8.08 19.87
N HIS A 393 -14.06 -7.31 18.87
CA HIS A 393 -12.82 -7.56 18.12
C HIS A 393 -11.88 -6.36 18.12
N ARG A 394 -10.59 -6.67 17.88
CA ARG A 394 -9.59 -5.70 17.48
C ARG A 394 -9.48 -5.70 15.96
N VAL A 395 -9.91 -4.61 15.35
CA VAL A 395 -10.20 -4.56 13.93
C VAL A 395 -9.12 -3.85 13.13
N LEU A 396 -8.65 -4.53 12.09
CA LEU A 396 -7.88 -3.94 10.98
C LEU A 396 -8.84 -3.62 9.83
N ALA A 397 -8.89 -2.36 9.38
CA ALA A 397 -9.60 -2.00 8.16
C ALA A 397 -8.63 -1.81 6.99
N VAL A 398 -9.03 -2.30 5.81
CA VAL A 398 -8.27 -2.17 4.56
C VAL A 398 -9.18 -1.58 3.49
N GLY A 399 -8.77 -0.47 2.90
CA GLY A 399 -9.55 0.25 1.90
C GLY A 399 -8.68 1.08 0.95
N ASP A 400 -9.31 1.82 0.02
CA ASP A 400 -8.62 2.73 -0.91
C ASP A 400 -8.26 4.09 -0.28
N GLY A 401 -8.79 4.39 0.90
CA GLY A 401 -8.56 5.64 1.63
C GLY A 401 -9.33 6.86 1.10
N ILE A 402 -10.11 6.72 0.06
CA ILE A 402 -10.92 7.79 -0.54
C ILE A 402 -12.38 7.63 -0.09
N ASN A 403 -12.98 6.48 -0.41
CA ASN A 403 -14.38 6.20 -0.09
C ASN A 403 -14.57 5.68 1.34
N ASP A 404 -13.55 5.06 1.90
CA ASP A 404 -13.58 4.37 3.19
C ASP A 404 -12.85 5.12 4.32
N ALA A 405 -12.53 6.40 4.10
CA ALA A 405 -11.77 7.20 5.07
C ALA A 405 -12.37 7.18 6.50
N LEU A 406 -13.70 7.14 6.62
CA LEU A 406 -14.40 7.05 7.91
C LEU A 406 -14.20 5.68 8.57
N ALA A 407 -14.35 4.60 7.80
CA ALA A 407 -14.15 3.22 8.28
C ALA A 407 -12.68 2.97 8.68
N LEU A 408 -11.72 3.45 7.87
CA LEU A 408 -10.29 3.35 8.16
C LEU A 408 -9.90 4.05 9.47
N ARG A 409 -10.50 5.23 9.74
CA ARG A 409 -10.24 5.98 10.98
C ARG A 409 -10.92 5.39 12.21
N GLU A 410 -12.07 4.73 12.04
CA GLU A 410 -12.76 4.09 13.15
C GLU A 410 -12.09 2.79 13.58
N ALA A 411 -11.44 2.06 12.71
CA ALA A 411 -10.70 0.83 13.01
C ALA A 411 -9.61 1.04 14.08
N ASP A 412 -9.11 -0.03 14.69
CA ASP A 412 -7.94 0.04 15.58
C ASP A 412 -6.66 0.32 14.77
N VAL A 413 -6.60 -0.24 13.57
CA VAL A 413 -5.57 0.08 12.57
C VAL A 413 -6.24 0.21 11.21
N GLY A 414 -6.01 1.33 10.52
CA GLY A 414 -6.47 1.55 9.15
C GLY A 414 -5.31 1.41 8.16
N ILE A 415 -5.47 0.57 7.14
CA ILE A 415 -4.52 0.41 6.02
C ILE A 415 -5.15 0.93 4.73
N SER A 416 -4.48 1.88 4.07
CA SER A 416 -4.86 2.29 2.71
C SER A 416 -4.02 1.59 1.65
N MET A 417 -4.71 1.15 0.59
CA MET A 417 -4.12 0.58 -0.63
C MET A 417 -3.76 1.68 -1.63
N GLY A 418 -2.76 1.41 -2.49
CA GLY A 418 -2.44 2.29 -3.63
C GLY A 418 -2.15 3.74 -3.27
N ALA A 419 -1.59 3.98 -2.10
CA ALA A 419 -1.38 5.32 -1.54
C ALA A 419 -0.43 6.19 -2.38
N MET A 420 0.31 5.61 -3.31
CA MET A 420 1.18 6.37 -4.22
C MET A 420 0.34 7.29 -5.11
N GLY A 421 0.59 8.58 -4.99
CA GLY A 421 -0.17 9.62 -5.72
C GLY A 421 -1.48 10.06 -5.05
N SER A 422 -1.94 9.43 -3.98
CA SER A 422 -3.15 9.82 -3.25
C SER A 422 -2.84 10.34 -1.85
N ASP A 423 -2.83 11.66 -1.72
CA ASP A 423 -2.64 12.31 -0.42
C ASP A 423 -3.75 11.98 0.57
N LEU A 424 -4.97 11.83 0.06
CA LEU A 424 -6.13 11.53 0.90
C LEU A 424 -6.01 10.13 1.49
N ALA A 425 -5.61 9.14 0.69
CA ALA A 425 -5.35 7.79 1.15
C ALA A 425 -4.25 7.77 2.23
N ILE A 426 -3.13 8.47 1.98
CA ILE A 426 -2.07 8.61 2.97
C ILE A 426 -2.60 9.26 4.26
N GLN A 427 -3.42 10.31 4.19
CA GLN A 427 -3.89 11.03 5.38
C GLN A 427 -4.96 10.27 6.17
N SER A 428 -5.81 9.50 5.51
CA SER A 428 -6.95 8.81 6.13
C SER A 428 -6.59 7.52 6.87
N SER A 429 -5.42 6.94 6.61
CA SER A 429 -4.98 5.65 7.17
C SER A 429 -3.84 5.80 8.17
N ASP A 430 -3.60 4.78 8.97
CA ASP A 430 -2.47 4.65 9.91
C ASP A 430 -1.23 4.05 9.26
N ILE A 431 -1.48 3.16 8.30
CA ILE A 431 -0.49 2.50 7.47
C ILE A 431 -0.91 2.71 6.01
N ALA A 432 0.02 3.11 5.15
CA ALA A 432 -0.24 3.29 3.74
C ALA A 432 0.61 2.29 2.93
N LEU A 433 -0.03 1.52 2.07
CA LEU A 433 0.65 0.66 1.10
C LEU A 433 0.90 1.47 -0.16
N MET A 434 2.16 1.67 -0.50
CA MET A 434 2.55 2.48 -1.67
C MET A 434 2.29 1.75 -2.99
N ASN A 435 2.20 0.43 -2.93
CA ASN A 435 1.80 -0.44 -4.03
C ASN A 435 0.41 -1.07 -3.77
N ASN A 436 -0.11 -1.71 -4.79
CA ASN A 436 -1.40 -2.39 -4.74
C ASN A 436 -1.30 -3.88 -4.35
N ASN A 437 -0.29 -4.27 -3.55
CA ASN A 437 -0.03 -5.66 -3.21
C ASN A 437 -0.63 -6.01 -1.82
N LEU A 438 -1.66 -6.86 -1.82
CA LEU A 438 -2.32 -7.35 -0.60
C LEU A 438 -1.41 -8.19 0.31
N GLU A 439 -0.37 -8.85 -0.23
CA GLU A 439 0.60 -9.63 0.57
C GLU A 439 1.34 -8.78 1.61
N ASN A 440 1.35 -7.47 1.42
CA ASN A 440 1.95 -6.55 2.37
C ASN A 440 1.20 -6.50 3.70
N ILE A 441 -0.09 -6.88 3.73
CA ILE A 441 -0.88 -6.91 4.97
C ILE A 441 -0.43 -8.05 5.87
N PRO A 442 -0.47 -9.34 5.44
CA PRO A 442 0.05 -10.42 6.28
C PRO A 442 1.54 -10.27 6.59
N PHE A 443 2.34 -9.70 5.67
CA PHE A 443 3.74 -9.36 5.97
C PHE A 443 3.85 -8.34 7.11
N ALA A 444 3.07 -7.26 7.12
CA ALA A 444 3.09 -6.27 8.20
C ALA A 444 2.72 -6.90 9.55
N MET A 445 1.76 -7.81 9.58
CA MET A 445 1.39 -8.55 10.79
C MET A 445 2.50 -9.51 11.26
N ARG A 446 3.14 -10.26 10.35
CA ARG A 446 4.31 -11.09 10.69
C ARG A 446 5.45 -10.25 11.25
N LEU A 447 5.72 -9.11 10.60
CA LEU A 447 6.76 -8.18 11.03
C LEU A 447 6.47 -7.64 12.43
N ALA A 448 5.24 -7.26 12.72
CA ALA A 448 4.79 -6.79 14.01
C ALA A 448 5.00 -7.86 15.11
N ARG A 449 4.54 -9.08 14.88
CA ARG A 449 4.72 -10.22 15.81
C ARG A 449 6.19 -10.55 16.05
N ARG A 450 6.99 -10.56 14.99
CA ARG A 450 8.44 -10.78 15.10
C ARG A 450 9.11 -9.68 15.89
N THR A 451 8.70 -8.43 15.69
CA THR A 451 9.21 -7.28 16.44
C THR A 451 8.88 -7.40 17.91
N ARG A 452 7.62 -7.68 18.26
CA ARG A 452 7.18 -7.92 19.63
C ARG A 452 7.98 -9.05 20.30
N LYS A 453 8.15 -10.19 19.62
CA LYS A 453 8.96 -11.32 20.11
C LYS A 453 10.41 -10.90 20.36
N THR A 454 11.00 -10.11 19.48
CA THR A 454 12.38 -9.62 19.63
C THR A 454 12.50 -8.65 20.80
N ILE A 455 11.51 -7.77 21.03
CA ILE A 455 11.46 -6.89 22.21
C ILE A 455 11.47 -7.71 23.49
N TYR A 456 10.63 -8.75 23.59
CA TYR A 456 10.60 -9.63 24.78
C TYR A 456 11.93 -10.39 24.96
N GLN A 457 12.56 -10.87 23.89
CA GLN A 457 13.88 -11.50 23.94
C GLN A 457 14.96 -10.52 24.44
N ASN A 458 14.96 -9.32 23.93
CA ASN A 458 15.90 -8.28 24.34
C ASN A 458 15.70 -7.87 25.80
N LEU A 459 14.44 -7.79 26.25
CA LEU A 459 14.09 -7.50 27.64
C LEU A 459 14.62 -8.58 28.58
N ALA A 460 14.35 -9.83 28.25
CA ALA A 460 14.82 -10.97 29.03
C ALA A 460 16.36 -11.06 29.11
N LEU A 461 17.02 -10.81 27.94
CA LEU A 461 18.48 -10.78 27.85
C LEU A 461 19.05 -9.65 28.71
N SER A 462 18.49 -8.43 28.60
CA SER A 462 18.95 -7.25 29.33
C SER A 462 18.77 -7.42 30.85
N ILE A 463 17.61 -7.94 31.30
CA ILE A 463 17.34 -8.20 32.70
C ILE A 463 18.33 -9.28 33.24
N GLY A 464 18.54 -10.36 32.48
CA GLY A 464 19.45 -11.42 32.86
C GLY A 464 20.90 -10.96 33.05
N ILE A 465 21.41 -10.18 32.08
CA ILE A 465 22.73 -9.55 32.14
C ILE A 465 22.82 -8.63 33.35
N SER A 466 21.85 -7.72 33.54
CA SER A 466 21.85 -6.78 34.67
C SER A 466 21.82 -7.48 36.02
N ALA A 467 20.99 -8.52 36.20
CA ALA A 467 20.92 -9.27 37.41
C ALA A 467 22.25 -10.02 37.75
N CYS A 468 22.85 -10.63 36.73
CA CYS A 468 24.17 -11.27 36.87
C CYS A 468 25.25 -10.27 37.28
N MET A 469 25.29 -9.11 36.64
CA MET A 469 26.27 -8.07 36.91
C MET A 469 26.09 -7.44 38.31
N ILE A 470 24.85 -7.19 38.73
CA ILE A 470 24.55 -6.71 40.09
C ILE A 470 25.07 -7.70 41.11
N GLY A 471 24.80 -9.01 40.92
CA GLY A 471 25.31 -10.05 41.80
C GLY A 471 26.84 -10.08 41.88
N LEU A 472 27.53 -10.11 40.74
CA LEU A 472 28.99 -10.12 40.66
C LEU A 472 29.62 -8.84 41.28
N SER A 473 28.99 -7.69 41.13
CA SER A 473 29.43 -6.41 41.73
C SER A 473 29.22 -6.42 43.25
N ALA A 474 28.10 -6.96 43.74
CA ALA A 474 27.81 -7.09 45.17
C ALA A 474 28.86 -7.95 45.90
N PHE A 475 29.31 -9.06 45.28
CA PHE A 475 30.39 -9.89 45.79
C PHE A 475 31.78 -9.30 45.56
N GLY A 476 31.93 -8.19 44.86
CA GLY A 476 33.22 -7.56 44.58
C GLY A 476 34.05 -8.26 43.50
N VAL A 477 33.44 -9.16 42.71
CA VAL A 477 34.11 -9.95 41.66
C VAL A 477 34.48 -9.05 40.46
N ILE A 478 33.61 -8.06 40.13
CA ILE A 478 33.86 -7.11 39.03
C ILE A 478 33.94 -5.68 39.54
N SER A 479 34.89 -4.93 38.97
CA SER A 479 35.02 -3.51 39.21
C SER A 479 34.00 -2.70 38.39
N ALA A 480 33.78 -1.41 38.75
CA ALA A 480 32.89 -0.53 37.99
C ALA A 480 33.32 -0.41 36.52
N LEU A 481 34.65 -0.37 36.24
CA LEU A 481 35.17 -0.28 34.88
C LEU A 481 34.85 -1.55 34.05
N ALA A 482 35.16 -2.74 34.61
CA ALA A 482 34.86 -4.01 33.96
C ALA A 482 33.35 -4.16 33.73
N GLY A 483 32.56 -3.77 34.73
CA GLY A 483 31.11 -3.78 34.67
C GLY A 483 30.55 -2.87 33.56
N SER A 484 31.09 -1.68 33.40
CA SER A 484 30.70 -0.76 32.31
C SER A 484 30.99 -1.33 30.93
N ILE A 485 32.14 -1.99 30.75
CA ILE A 485 32.50 -2.66 29.48
C ILE A 485 31.52 -3.80 29.18
N LEU A 486 31.25 -4.67 30.13
CA LEU A 486 30.33 -5.79 29.99
C LEU A 486 28.89 -5.32 29.71
N HIS A 487 28.44 -4.23 30.36
CA HIS A 487 27.15 -3.60 30.13
C HIS A 487 27.00 -3.15 28.66
N ASN A 488 28.02 -2.48 28.11
CA ASN A 488 28.03 -2.07 26.71
C ASN A 488 28.02 -3.28 25.73
N CYS A 489 28.73 -4.37 26.06
CA CYS A 489 28.64 -5.62 25.29
C CYS A 489 27.20 -6.16 25.28
N GLY A 490 26.47 -6.06 26.38
CA GLY A 490 25.05 -6.41 26.45
C GLY A 490 24.19 -5.56 25.52
N ALA A 491 24.43 -4.25 25.45
CA ALA A 491 23.75 -3.37 24.51
C ALA A 491 24.02 -3.74 23.03
N PHE A 492 25.26 -4.14 22.70
CA PHE A 492 25.58 -4.63 21.35
C PHE A 492 24.84 -5.94 21.04
N ALA A 493 24.68 -6.86 21.98
CA ALA A 493 23.92 -8.08 21.79
C ALA A 493 22.44 -7.78 21.47
N VAL A 494 21.84 -6.81 22.14
CA VAL A 494 20.47 -6.32 21.87
C VAL A 494 20.37 -5.76 20.44
N LEU A 495 21.34 -4.95 19.98
CA LEU A 495 21.37 -4.40 18.63
C LEU A 495 21.50 -5.50 17.58
N ILE A 496 22.38 -6.48 17.78
CA ILE A 496 22.57 -7.61 16.86
C ILE A 496 21.28 -8.44 16.76
N ASN A 497 20.63 -8.75 17.90
CA ASN A 497 19.34 -9.47 17.87
C ASN A 497 18.27 -8.68 17.13
N SER A 498 18.20 -7.37 17.34
CA SER A 498 17.24 -6.47 16.67
C SER A 498 17.45 -6.41 15.15
N SER A 499 18.72 -6.46 14.69
CA SER A 499 19.04 -6.43 13.26
C SER A 499 18.47 -7.62 12.47
N ARG A 500 18.12 -8.72 13.12
CA ARG A 500 17.48 -9.90 12.49
C ARG A 500 16.10 -9.57 11.89
N ILE A 501 15.45 -8.50 12.37
CA ILE A 501 14.16 -8.04 11.85
C ILE A 501 14.29 -7.54 10.41
N LEU A 502 15.42 -6.93 10.06
CA LEU A 502 15.70 -6.44 8.69
C LEU A 502 15.71 -7.55 7.62
N ARG A 503 15.82 -8.82 8.04
CA ARG A 503 15.81 -10.00 7.17
C ARG A 503 14.46 -10.73 7.20
N THR A 504 13.39 -10.09 7.67
CA THR A 504 12.03 -10.66 7.61
C THR A 504 11.61 -10.75 6.14
N ARG A 505 11.23 -11.94 5.71
CA ARG A 505 10.72 -12.24 4.36
C ARG A 505 9.21 -12.34 4.39
#